data_20338780a9bf36b7720317f35a700efd
#
_entry.id   20338780a9bf36b7720317f35a700efd
#
_cell.length_a   1.000
_cell.length_b   1.000
_cell.length_c   1.000
_cell.angle_alpha   90.00
_cell.angle_beta   90.00
_cell.angle_gamma   90.00
#
_symmetry.space_group_name_H-M   'P 1'
#
loop_
_entity.id
_entity.type
_entity.pdbx_description
1 polymer ?
#
loop_
_entity_poly.entity_id
_entity_poly.type
_entity_poly.pdbx_seq_one_letter_code
_entity_poly.pdbx_strand_id
1 'polypeptide(L)'
;LSGAPLSFWAGVAGKNPMRYRGGWTGGVWMASLFSDLGNGMFDGANLMAGFEDLNLSRTLWDKQYFLWAHIDTEEERYLEFEKWWNGFFKLTGEEIHFIIDELFIGNRLEKGRVGMNGRNIDLKNVEGPVFVFASQGDNITPPQQALNWIPTVWKTVDDIRRQKRVIIYMVHESIGHLGIFVSGPVSRKEHREMISSIDQADLLAPGLYEMIIAEGSQNNVHDVRFEARDMDDIRALDDDVDDSFSFAAVAALSATNDAFYRLFVRPFIRPVINEALAQGIRQLHPLRTSKYGFSDLNPWMLPFKALAAHARSNRRAADDTNRFMALEKQVSAQIGHTLDFVKEVRDLGQELWFQSVFHNPWLHYWFKEKPSDAGSDQNTCREEWMEEIERGGFAEGVVRIMSALAHAGGSTDRSELKAFREISHKDERLVQLVSARLAEAVNKQACILAGAPERAIAALATLLPEPADRRAALAIARSIFADDDLLAPDVKERLQAIERALDISL
;
A
#
# COMPACT_ATOMS: atom_id res chain seq x y z
N LEU A 1 -1.64 2.41 5.58
CA LEU A 1 -0.50 2.18 4.72
C LEU A 1 -0.82 2.66 3.31
N SER A 2 -0.07 3.59 2.76
CA SER A 2 -0.29 4.12 1.41
C SER A 2 1.02 4.07 0.64
N GLY A 3 1.06 3.42 -0.53
CA GLY A 3 2.25 3.29 -1.34
C GLY A 3 3.47 2.71 -0.60
N ALA A 4 3.26 1.78 0.32
CA ALA A 4 4.30 1.20 1.18
C ALA A 4 4.70 -0.19 0.70
N PRO A 5 5.98 -0.41 0.30
CA PRO A 5 6.46 -1.70 -0.22
C PRO A 5 6.78 -2.67 0.93
N LEU A 6 5.76 -3.26 1.56
CA LEU A 6 5.95 -4.22 2.65
C LEU A 6 6.50 -5.57 2.17
N SER A 7 6.22 -5.92 0.89
CA SER A 7 6.76 -7.09 0.19
C SER A 7 7.63 -6.61 -0.97
N PHE A 8 8.81 -6.09 -0.69
CA PHE A 8 9.64 -5.47 -1.73
C PHE A 8 10.03 -6.42 -2.87
N TRP A 9 10.11 -7.72 -2.60
CA TRP A 9 10.47 -8.72 -3.61
C TRP A 9 9.35 -9.00 -4.61
N ALA A 10 8.09 -8.87 -4.17
CA ALA A 10 6.93 -9.16 -4.99
C ALA A 10 6.80 -8.20 -6.18
N GLY A 11 6.29 -8.70 -7.30
CA GLY A 11 6.03 -7.90 -8.49
C GLY A 11 5.83 -8.74 -9.72
N VAL A 12 5.29 -8.14 -10.76
CA VAL A 12 5.02 -8.78 -12.04
C VAL A 12 6.16 -8.47 -13.01
N ALA A 13 6.55 -9.44 -13.81
CA ALA A 13 7.56 -9.30 -14.85
C ALA A 13 7.27 -8.10 -15.77
N GLY A 14 8.30 -7.32 -16.08
CA GLY A 14 8.21 -6.12 -16.93
C GLY A 14 7.56 -4.89 -16.29
N LYS A 15 7.03 -4.96 -15.05
CA LYS A 15 6.27 -3.84 -14.45
C LYS A 15 7.02 -3.05 -13.38
N ASN A 16 7.93 -3.66 -12.62
CA ASN A 16 8.65 -3.00 -11.54
C ASN A 16 10.16 -3.25 -11.62
N PRO A 17 10.89 -2.55 -12.50
CA PRO A 17 12.33 -2.74 -12.65
C PRO A 17 13.14 -2.28 -11.43
N MET A 18 12.56 -1.46 -10.55
CA MET A 18 13.25 -0.92 -9.38
C MET A 18 13.64 -2.01 -8.38
N ARG A 19 12.86 -3.08 -8.28
CA ARG A 19 13.14 -4.22 -7.38
C ARG A 19 14.45 -4.93 -7.72
N TYR A 20 14.86 -4.93 -8.98
CA TYR A 20 16.10 -5.57 -9.44
C TYR A 20 17.38 -4.79 -9.16
N ARG A 21 17.27 -3.51 -8.75
CA ARG A 21 18.44 -2.64 -8.53
C ARG A 21 19.40 -3.17 -7.47
N GLY A 22 18.88 -3.80 -6.41
CA GLY A 22 19.73 -4.44 -5.40
C GLY A 22 20.68 -5.49 -5.98
N GLY A 23 20.20 -6.29 -6.93
CA GLY A 23 21.03 -7.23 -7.70
C GLY A 23 22.07 -6.53 -8.58
N TRP A 24 21.64 -5.51 -9.31
CA TRP A 24 22.55 -4.73 -10.19
C TRP A 24 23.67 -4.04 -9.45
N THR A 25 23.39 -3.46 -8.31
CA THR A 25 24.39 -2.74 -7.49
C THR A 25 25.21 -3.67 -6.63
N GLY A 26 24.85 -4.96 -6.57
CA GLY A 26 25.48 -5.95 -5.69
C GLY A 26 25.17 -5.71 -4.21
N GLY A 27 24.05 -5.07 -3.91
CA GLY A 27 23.54 -4.92 -2.55
C GLY A 27 23.72 -3.54 -1.92
N VAL A 28 23.66 -3.49 -0.58
CA VAL A 28 23.64 -2.26 0.24
C VAL A 28 24.99 -1.56 0.33
N TRP A 29 26.10 -2.20 -0.02
CA TRP A 29 27.45 -1.63 0.10
C TRP A 29 27.62 -0.29 -0.62
N MET A 30 26.92 -0.07 -1.75
CA MET A 30 26.97 1.21 -2.46
C MET A 30 26.35 2.35 -1.64
N ALA A 31 25.26 2.09 -0.91
CA ALA A 31 24.69 3.09 -0.02
C ALA A 31 25.63 3.40 1.15
N SER A 32 26.34 2.40 1.67
CA SER A 32 27.41 2.58 2.65
C SER A 32 28.55 3.44 2.09
N LEU A 33 28.98 3.18 0.85
CA LEU A 33 30.00 3.99 0.15
C LEU A 33 29.55 5.44 -0.01
N PHE A 34 28.34 5.68 -0.55
CA PHE A 34 27.84 7.05 -0.74
C PHE A 34 27.66 7.80 0.60
N SER A 35 27.30 7.08 1.66
CA SER A 35 27.23 7.66 3.00
C SER A 35 28.61 8.05 3.53
N ASP A 36 29.63 7.20 3.35
CA ASP A 36 31.01 7.50 3.75
C ASP A 36 31.61 8.65 2.93
N LEU A 37 31.35 8.71 1.61
CA LEU A 37 31.71 9.84 0.73
C LEU A 37 30.98 11.14 1.13
N GLY A 38 29.80 11.02 1.75
CA GLY A 38 29.04 12.13 2.30
C GLY A 38 29.39 12.48 3.75
N ASN A 39 30.53 12.03 4.26
CA ASN A 39 30.97 12.24 5.66
C ASN A 39 29.97 11.65 6.68
N GLY A 40 29.45 10.45 6.40
CA GLY A 40 28.46 9.75 7.22
C GLY A 40 27.00 10.08 6.89
N MET A 41 26.77 11.00 5.94
CA MET A 41 25.44 11.40 5.51
C MET A 41 25.21 10.98 4.06
N PHE A 42 24.17 10.19 3.83
CA PHE A 42 23.72 9.82 2.49
C PHE A 42 22.99 11.00 1.84
N ASP A 43 23.37 11.34 0.62
CA ASP A 43 22.72 12.40 -0.14
C ASP A 43 21.44 11.87 -0.83
N GLY A 44 20.29 12.44 -0.48
CA GLY A 44 18.99 12.09 -1.08
C GLY A 44 18.92 12.31 -2.61
N ALA A 45 19.84 13.08 -3.19
CA ALA A 45 19.94 13.19 -4.64
C ALA A 45 20.15 11.82 -5.32
N ASN A 46 20.83 10.87 -4.66
CA ASN A 46 21.01 9.51 -5.17
C ASN A 46 19.69 8.71 -5.21
N LEU A 47 18.79 8.92 -4.23
CA LEU A 47 17.44 8.33 -4.27
C LEU A 47 16.62 8.96 -5.39
N MET A 48 16.65 10.29 -5.48
CA MET A 48 15.87 11.01 -6.49
C MET A 48 16.31 10.65 -7.90
N ALA A 49 17.62 10.46 -8.16
CA ALA A 49 18.10 9.94 -9.45
C ALA A 49 17.46 8.58 -9.77
N GLY A 50 17.24 7.73 -8.76
CA GLY A 50 16.54 6.47 -8.91
C GLY A 50 15.09 6.63 -9.37
N PHE A 51 14.38 7.60 -8.84
CA PHE A 51 13.00 7.89 -9.23
C PHE A 51 12.89 8.57 -10.60
N GLU A 52 13.81 9.48 -10.91
CA GLU A 52 13.89 10.11 -12.24
C GLU A 52 14.11 9.07 -13.36
N ASP A 53 14.88 8.02 -13.11
CA ASP A 53 15.12 6.93 -14.06
C ASP A 53 13.86 6.09 -14.37
N LEU A 54 12.84 6.10 -13.51
CA LEU A 54 11.63 5.31 -13.72
C LEU A 54 10.74 5.85 -14.84
N ASN A 55 10.93 7.10 -15.24
CA ASN A 55 10.12 7.73 -16.28
C ASN A 55 10.99 8.69 -17.10
N LEU A 56 11.73 8.14 -18.08
CA LEU A 56 12.68 8.91 -18.88
C LEU A 56 12.02 9.98 -19.75
N SER A 57 10.87 9.69 -20.34
CA SER A 57 10.15 10.67 -21.16
C SER A 57 9.76 11.89 -20.32
N ARG A 58 9.17 11.67 -19.15
CA ARG A 58 8.79 12.74 -18.23
C ARG A 58 9.99 13.53 -17.72
N THR A 59 11.05 12.85 -17.31
CA THR A 59 12.25 13.48 -16.73
C THR A 59 13.02 14.33 -17.74
N LEU A 60 13.22 13.81 -18.94
CA LEU A 60 14.09 14.45 -19.94
C LEU A 60 13.32 15.34 -20.93
N TRP A 61 12.01 15.12 -21.12
CA TRP A 61 11.26 15.83 -22.16
C TRP A 61 9.88 16.33 -21.74
N ASP A 62 8.93 15.48 -21.40
CA ASP A 62 7.51 15.83 -21.31
C ASP A 62 7.22 16.94 -20.30
N LYS A 63 7.88 16.92 -19.14
CA LYS A 63 7.74 17.93 -18.09
C LYS A 63 8.18 19.31 -18.59
N GLN A 64 9.29 19.38 -19.29
CA GLN A 64 9.84 20.61 -19.85
C GLN A 64 9.02 21.10 -21.04
N TYR A 65 8.59 20.20 -21.91
CA TYR A 65 7.72 20.54 -23.03
C TYR A 65 6.34 21.01 -22.56
N PHE A 66 5.77 20.38 -21.53
CA PHE A 66 4.51 20.82 -20.93
C PHE A 66 4.62 22.25 -20.38
N LEU A 67 5.70 22.57 -19.66
CA LEU A 67 5.98 23.94 -19.21
C LEU A 67 6.09 24.90 -20.41
N TRP A 68 6.84 24.52 -21.44
CA TRP A 68 6.99 25.33 -22.66
C TRP A 68 5.62 25.64 -23.30
N ALA A 69 4.79 24.63 -23.48
CA ALA A 69 3.50 24.75 -24.15
C ALA A 69 2.48 25.55 -23.31
N HIS A 70 2.62 25.59 -21.98
CA HIS A 70 1.68 26.20 -21.03
C HIS A 70 2.35 27.26 -20.14
N ILE A 71 3.35 27.94 -20.64
CA ILE A 71 4.20 28.86 -19.86
C ILE A 71 3.42 29.97 -19.16
N ASP A 72 2.24 30.34 -19.68
CA ASP A 72 1.40 31.41 -19.11
C ASP A 72 0.69 30.99 -17.82
N THR A 73 0.50 29.69 -17.59
CA THR A 73 -0.32 29.16 -16.49
C THR A 73 0.44 28.24 -15.56
N GLU A 74 1.55 27.62 -16.03
CA GLU A 74 2.21 26.52 -15.33
C GLU A 74 3.53 26.90 -14.67
N GLU A 75 4.04 28.13 -14.89
CA GLU A 75 5.35 28.55 -14.37
C GLU A 75 5.43 28.40 -12.85
N GLU A 76 4.46 28.92 -12.11
CA GLU A 76 4.45 28.93 -10.65
C GLU A 76 4.39 27.49 -10.09
N ARG A 77 3.43 26.70 -10.57
CA ARG A 77 3.26 25.29 -10.17
C ARG A 77 4.50 24.45 -10.46
N TYR A 78 5.11 24.66 -11.64
CA TYR A 78 6.34 23.98 -12.01
C TYR A 78 7.50 24.31 -11.08
N LEU A 79 7.71 25.59 -10.77
CA LEU A 79 8.79 26.05 -9.89
C LEU A 79 8.59 25.57 -8.45
N GLU A 80 7.36 25.55 -7.93
CA GLU A 80 7.05 25.02 -6.60
C GLU A 80 7.33 23.52 -6.53
N PHE A 81 6.88 22.76 -7.52
CA PHE A 81 7.17 21.33 -7.60
C PHE A 81 8.66 21.05 -7.70
N GLU A 82 9.38 21.73 -8.61
CA GLU A 82 10.83 21.52 -8.78
C GLU A 82 11.63 21.91 -7.54
N LYS A 83 11.22 22.94 -6.83
CA LYS A 83 11.85 23.35 -5.57
C LYS A 83 11.69 22.28 -4.49
N TRP A 84 10.50 21.70 -4.38
CA TRP A 84 10.23 20.62 -3.45
C TRP A 84 10.95 19.33 -3.86
N TRP A 85 10.81 18.90 -5.12
CA TRP A 85 11.40 17.67 -5.66
C TRP A 85 12.92 17.64 -5.56
N ASN A 86 13.54 18.77 -5.73
CA ASN A 86 14.98 18.91 -5.67
C ASN A 86 15.52 19.39 -4.31
N GLY A 87 14.74 19.28 -3.27
CA GLY A 87 15.15 19.62 -1.91
C GLY A 87 16.24 18.71 -1.34
N PHE A 88 16.38 17.50 -1.85
CA PHE A 88 17.40 16.48 -1.56
C PHE A 88 17.73 16.37 -0.07
N PHE A 89 16.81 15.82 0.70
CA PHE A 89 17.02 15.55 2.12
C PHE A 89 18.17 14.57 2.33
N LYS A 90 18.89 14.72 3.41
CA LYS A 90 19.97 13.83 3.79
C LYS A 90 19.46 12.81 4.80
N LEU A 91 19.96 11.57 4.69
CA LEU A 91 19.77 10.52 5.69
C LEU A 91 21.13 10.21 6.33
N THR A 92 21.12 9.74 7.56
CA THR A 92 22.35 9.16 8.11
C THR A 92 22.71 7.86 7.37
N GLY A 93 23.98 7.51 7.41
CA GLY A 93 24.41 6.24 6.81
C GLY A 93 23.73 5.02 7.43
N GLU A 94 23.37 5.10 8.71
CA GLU A 94 22.66 4.04 9.43
C GLU A 94 21.20 3.92 8.98
N GLU A 95 20.49 5.05 8.83
CA GLU A 95 19.11 5.06 8.34
C GLU A 95 18.99 4.48 6.93
N ILE A 96 19.80 4.97 5.99
CA ILE A 96 19.72 4.47 4.60
C ILE A 96 20.15 3.00 4.49
N HIS A 97 21.17 2.60 5.26
CA HIS A 97 21.60 1.20 5.32
C HIS A 97 20.46 0.32 5.84
N PHE A 98 19.81 0.72 6.95
CA PHE A 98 18.67 -0.01 7.50
C PHE A 98 17.53 -0.15 6.48
N ILE A 99 17.14 0.94 5.83
CA ILE A 99 16.05 0.93 4.84
C ILE A 99 16.36 -0.04 3.70
N ILE A 100 17.56 0.04 3.14
CA ILE A 100 17.92 -0.80 1.98
C ILE A 100 18.17 -2.25 2.39
N ASP A 101 18.91 -2.51 3.47
CA ASP A 101 19.27 -3.86 3.87
C ASP A 101 18.10 -4.62 4.51
N GLU A 102 17.39 -3.99 5.46
CA GLU A 102 16.34 -4.66 6.21
C GLU A 102 15.00 -4.74 5.44
N LEU A 103 14.61 -3.61 4.81
CA LEU A 103 13.29 -3.50 4.22
C LEU A 103 13.26 -3.89 2.75
N PHE A 104 14.26 -3.49 1.95
CA PHE A 104 14.24 -3.73 0.51
C PHE A 104 14.97 -5.03 0.12
N ILE A 105 16.28 -5.09 0.31
CA ILE A 105 17.09 -6.26 -0.09
C ILE A 105 16.78 -7.48 0.78
N GLY A 106 16.66 -7.31 2.09
CA GLY A 106 16.38 -8.40 3.02
C GLY A 106 14.92 -8.81 3.08
N ASN A 107 13.99 -7.89 2.72
CA ASN A 107 12.55 -8.12 2.82
C ASN A 107 12.14 -8.70 4.19
N ARG A 108 12.80 -8.20 5.27
CA ARG A 108 12.74 -8.82 6.60
C ARG A 108 11.48 -8.45 7.37
N LEU A 109 10.78 -7.35 6.97
CA LEU A 109 9.59 -6.89 7.67
C LEU A 109 8.43 -7.88 7.52
N GLU A 110 8.14 -8.34 6.31
CA GLU A 110 7.09 -9.34 6.09
C GLU A 110 7.43 -10.69 6.73
N LYS A 111 8.72 -10.97 6.92
CA LYS A 111 9.21 -12.20 7.55
C LYS A 111 9.27 -12.12 9.09
N GLY A 112 8.87 -10.99 9.70
CA GLY A 112 8.96 -10.76 11.15
C GLY A 112 10.39 -10.78 11.70
N ARG A 113 11.39 -10.43 10.88
CA ARG A 113 12.82 -10.49 11.22
C ARG A 113 13.51 -9.14 11.38
N VAL A 114 12.77 -8.05 11.29
CA VAL A 114 13.33 -6.70 11.54
C VAL A 114 13.55 -6.51 13.02
N GLY A 115 14.79 -6.37 13.42
CA GLY A 115 15.17 -6.12 14.81
C GLY A 115 15.13 -4.62 15.17
N MET A 116 14.39 -4.25 16.20
CA MET A 116 14.40 -2.91 16.77
C MET A 116 14.43 -2.98 18.29
N ASN A 117 15.39 -2.31 18.93
CA ASN A 117 15.53 -2.28 20.40
C ASN A 117 15.52 -3.67 21.06
N GLY A 118 16.16 -4.66 20.43
CA GLY A 118 16.27 -6.02 20.97
C GLY A 118 15.01 -6.88 20.82
N ARG A 119 14.01 -6.40 20.06
CA ARG A 119 12.78 -7.15 19.73
C ARG A 119 12.60 -7.21 18.22
N ASN A 120 12.01 -8.29 17.73
CA ASN A 120 11.59 -8.37 16.34
C ASN A 120 10.24 -7.72 16.15
N ILE A 121 10.11 -6.96 15.07
CA ILE A 121 8.83 -6.40 14.62
C ILE A 121 8.11 -7.52 13.87
N ASP A 122 6.94 -7.89 14.36
CA ASP A 122 6.06 -8.86 13.72
C ASP A 122 4.73 -8.17 13.35
N LEU A 123 4.38 -8.20 12.07
CA LEU A 123 3.15 -7.58 11.56
C LEU A 123 1.87 -8.23 12.14
N LYS A 124 1.98 -9.46 12.64
CA LYS A 124 0.89 -10.13 13.37
C LYS A 124 0.48 -9.40 14.65
N ASN A 125 1.41 -8.63 15.25
CA ASN A 125 1.17 -7.91 16.50
C ASN A 125 0.45 -6.55 16.31
N VAL A 126 0.13 -6.15 15.08
CA VAL A 126 -0.66 -4.94 14.83
C VAL A 126 -2.10 -5.20 15.26
N GLU A 127 -2.59 -4.50 16.28
CA GLU A 127 -3.88 -4.77 16.92
C GLU A 127 -5.07 -4.08 16.25
N GLY A 128 -4.89 -2.89 15.72
CA GLY A 128 -5.96 -2.12 15.05
C GLY A 128 -6.23 -2.58 13.63
N PRO A 129 -7.35 -2.12 13.03
CA PRO A 129 -7.63 -2.30 11.61
C PRO A 129 -6.51 -1.74 10.75
N VAL A 130 -6.09 -2.48 9.72
CA VAL A 130 -5.05 -2.07 8.79
C VAL A 130 -5.69 -1.68 7.46
N PHE A 131 -5.55 -0.41 7.07
CA PHE A 131 -5.92 0.06 5.75
C PHE A 131 -4.71 0.11 4.84
N VAL A 132 -4.82 -0.48 3.65
CA VAL A 132 -3.78 -0.46 2.62
C VAL A 132 -4.31 0.19 1.36
N PHE A 133 -3.70 1.28 0.94
CA PHE A 133 -3.99 1.93 -0.34
C PHE A 133 -2.87 1.62 -1.34
N ALA A 134 -3.21 0.93 -2.40
CA ALA A 134 -2.34 0.58 -3.52
C ALA A 134 -2.90 1.12 -4.83
N SER A 135 -2.12 1.15 -5.90
CA SER A 135 -2.57 1.58 -7.21
C SER A 135 -1.87 0.80 -8.34
N GLN A 136 -2.64 0.42 -9.36
CA GLN A 136 -2.11 -0.21 -10.57
C GLN A 136 -1.22 0.74 -11.39
N GLY A 137 -1.41 2.06 -11.25
CA GLY A 137 -0.58 3.08 -11.88
C GLY A 137 0.72 3.39 -11.12
N ASP A 138 0.93 2.79 -9.95
CA ASP A 138 2.13 3.02 -9.13
C ASP A 138 3.28 2.13 -9.61
N ASN A 139 4.26 2.75 -10.27
CA ASN A 139 5.46 2.08 -10.75
C ASN A 139 6.62 2.04 -9.73
N ILE A 140 6.43 2.62 -8.55
CA ILE A 140 7.40 2.60 -7.44
C ILE A 140 7.01 1.50 -6.44
N THR A 141 5.74 1.50 -6.03
CA THR A 141 5.19 0.49 -5.12
C THR A 141 3.89 -0.06 -5.71
N PRO A 142 3.98 -0.98 -6.67
CA PRO A 142 2.80 -1.60 -7.28
C PRO A 142 2.01 -2.41 -6.25
N PRO A 143 0.75 -2.79 -6.56
CA PRO A 143 -0.12 -3.52 -5.64
C PRO A 143 0.50 -4.78 -5.05
N GLN A 144 1.33 -5.50 -5.81
CA GLN A 144 2.04 -6.68 -5.34
C GLN A 144 2.93 -6.37 -4.13
N GLN A 145 3.74 -5.31 -4.22
CA GLN A 145 4.60 -4.91 -3.11
C GLN A 145 3.83 -4.38 -1.89
N ALA A 146 2.67 -3.80 -2.13
CA ALA A 146 1.82 -3.27 -1.06
C ALA A 146 1.00 -4.36 -0.36
N LEU A 147 0.67 -5.48 -1.02
CA LEU A 147 -0.32 -6.44 -0.56
C LEU A 147 0.19 -7.87 -0.32
N ASN A 148 1.25 -8.35 -1.01
CA ASN A 148 1.70 -9.75 -0.89
C ASN A 148 2.21 -10.13 0.50
N TRP A 149 2.48 -9.17 1.37
CA TRP A 149 2.77 -9.46 2.77
C TRP A 149 1.59 -10.13 3.49
N ILE A 150 0.35 -9.91 3.03
CA ILE A 150 -0.86 -10.47 3.63
C ILE A 150 -0.83 -11.99 3.55
N PRO A 151 -0.76 -12.65 2.37
CA PRO A 151 -0.65 -14.10 2.27
C PRO A 151 0.68 -14.66 2.78
N THR A 152 1.74 -13.84 2.92
CA THR A 152 3.00 -14.27 3.51
C THR A 152 2.90 -14.37 5.04
N VAL A 153 2.29 -13.36 5.69
CA VAL A 153 2.11 -13.30 7.14
C VAL A 153 1.01 -14.24 7.60
N TRP A 154 -0.13 -14.24 6.90
CA TRP A 154 -1.28 -15.12 7.16
C TRP A 154 -1.55 -15.99 5.95
N LYS A 155 -1.38 -17.29 6.08
CA LYS A 155 -1.54 -18.22 4.95
C LYS A 155 -3.00 -18.31 4.47
N THR A 156 -3.96 -18.09 5.37
CA THR A 156 -5.39 -18.16 5.11
C THR A 156 -6.13 -17.00 5.78
N VAL A 157 -7.32 -16.69 5.29
CA VAL A 157 -8.20 -15.71 5.93
C VAL A 157 -8.63 -16.17 7.32
N ASP A 158 -8.71 -17.49 7.54
CA ASP A 158 -9.00 -18.04 8.88
C ASP A 158 -7.88 -17.76 9.88
N ASP A 159 -6.63 -17.62 9.43
CA ASP A 159 -5.53 -17.18 10.32
C ASP A 159 -5.73 -15.72 10.75
N ILE A 160 -6.17 -14.84 9.83
CA ILE A 160 -6.54 -13.45 10.13
C ILE A 160 -7.68 -13.42 11.15
N ARG A 161 -8.73 -14.23 10.92
CA ARG A 161 -9.90 -14.34 11.79
C ARG A 161 -9.53 -14.83 13.18
N ARG A 162 -8.72 -15.88 13.29
CA ARG A 162 -8.24 -16.42 14.57
C ARG A 162 -7.46 -15.41 15.40
N GLN A 163 -6.70 -14.56 14.75
CA GLN A 163 -5.94 -13.49 15.41
C GLN A 163 -6.78 -12.22 15.62
N LYS A 164 -8.08 -12.25 15.30
CA LYS A 164 -9.00 -11.13 15.45
C LYS A 164 -8.52 -9.87 14.73
N ARG A 165 -7.97 -10.03 13.52
CA ARG A 165 -7.46 -8.90 12.72
C ARG A 165 -8.45 -8.51 11.65
N VAL A 166 -8.48 -7.22 11.32
CA VAL A 166 -9.24 -6.64 10.21
C VAL A 166 -8.24 -6.00 9.27
N ILE A 167 -8.18 -6.49 8.04
CA ILE A 167 -7.32 -5.94 7.00
C ILE A 167 -8.22 -5.46 5.87
N ILE A 168 -8.07 -4.20 5.51
CA ILE A 168 -8.85 -3.55 4.47
C ILE A 168 -7.88 -3.02 3.44
N TYR A 169 -8.05 -3.39 2.18
CA TYR A 169 -7.25 -2.82 1.11
C TYR A 169 -8.13 -2.14 0.05
N MET A 170 -7.53 -1.22 -0.68
CA MET A 170 -8.13 -0.57 -1.83
C MET A 170 -7.07 -0.48 -2.92
N VAL A 171 -7.44 -0.85 -4.16
CA VAL A 171 -6.58 -0.75 -5.33
C VAL A 171 -7.16 0.26 -6.31
N HIS A 172 -6.46 1.38 -6.50
CA HIS A 172 -6.84 2.39 -7.49
C HIS A 172 -6.36 1.96 -8.88
N GLU A 173 -7.14 2.27 -9.93
CA GLU A 173 -6.88 1.79 -11.29
C GLU A 173 -5.61 2.37 -11.93
N SER A 174 -5.29 3.65 -11.70
CA SER A 174 -4.33 4.36 -12.58
C SER A 174 -3.46 5.42 -11.91
N ILE A 175 -3.63 5.71 -10.61
CA ILE A 175 -2.88 6.80 -9.97
C ILE A 175 -1.41 6.43 -9.79
N GLY A 176 -0.49 7.31 -10.18
CA GLY A 176 0.94 7.11 -9.93
C GLY A 176 1.31 7.35 -8.46
N HIS A 177 2.48 6.86 -8.05
CA HIS A 177 2.95 6.90 -6.65
C HIS A 177 2.80 8.26 -5.98
N LEU A 178 3.31 9.33 -6.59
CA LEU A 178 3.15 10.68 -6.03
C LEU A 178 1.70 11.12 -5.97
N GLY A 179 0.89 10.70 -6.93
CA GLY A 179 -0.53 11.01 -6.98
C GLY A 179 -1.29 10.48 -5.76
N ILE A 180 -0.86 9.35 -5.18
CA ILE A 180 -1.40 8.83 -3.93
C ILE A 180 -1.36 9.89 -2.81
N PHE A 181 -0.29 10.69 -2.76
CA PHE A 181 -0.07 11.64 -1.67
C PHE A 181 -0.51 13.08 -2.00
N VAL A 182 -0.35 13.50 -3.25
CA VAL A 182 -0.51 14.93 -3.62
C VAL A 182 -1.67 15.20 -4.59
N SER A 183 -2.38 14.18 -5.06
CA SER A 183 -3.51 14.37 -5.96
C SER A 183 -4.73 14.95 -5.21
N GLY A 184 -5.19 16.11 -5.65
CA GLY A 184 -6.40 16.72 -5.09
C GLY A 184 -7.67 15.86 -5.28
N PRO A 185 -7.91 15.23 -6.44
CA PRO A 185 -8.98 14.24 -6.61
C PRO A 185 -8.91 13.09 -5.62
N VAL A 186 -7.74 12.41 -5.49
CA VAL A 186 -7.52 11.30 -4.55
C VAL A 186 -7.76 11.74 -3.10
N SER A 187 -7.28 12.93 -2.73
CA SER A 187 -7.51 13.45 -1.38
C SER A 187 -9.00 13.67 -1.08
N ARG A 188 -9.76 14.13 -2.07
CA ARG A 188 -11.20 14.41 -1.90
C ARG A 188 -12.10 13.19 -1.95
N LYS A 189 -11.65 12.09 -2.57
CA LYS A 189 -12.40 10.83 -2.70
C LYS A 189 -11.79 9.75 -1.80
N GLU A 190 -10.72 9.13 -2.24
CA GLU A 190 -10.16 7.94 -1.61
C GLU A 190 -9.70 8.19 -0.17
N HIS A 191 -8.87 9.20 0.07
CA HIS A 191 -8.38 9.50 1.43
C HIS A 191 -9.50 9.91 2.37
N ARG A 192 -10.43 10.74 1.88
CA ARG A 192 -11.58 11.17 2.68
C ARG A 192 -12.45 10.00 3.09
N GLU A 193 -12.75 9.09 2.15
CA GLU A 193 -13.60 7.95 2.43
C GLU A 193 -12.88 6.93 3.32
N MET A 194 -11.58 6.70 3.14
CA MET A 194 -10.77 5.87 4.06
C MET A 194 -10.81 6.43 5.49
N ILE A 195 -10.51 7.71 5.66
CA ILE A 195 -10.49 8.36 6.98
C ILE A 195 -11.89 8.30 7.64
N SER A 196 -12.94 8.60 6.87
CA SER A 196 -14.30 8.56 7.39
C SER A 196 -14.80 7.14 7.72
N SER A 197 -14.10 6.12 7.26
CA SER A 197 -14.44 4.71 7.50
C SER A 197 -13.65 4.07 8.65
N ILE A 198 -12.65 4.77 9.22
CA ILE A 198 -11.81 4.22 10.30
C ILE A 198 -12.66 3.76 11.49
N ASP A 199 -13.59 4.60 11.93
CA ASP A 199 -14.44 4.29 13.06
C ASP A 199 -15.36 3.09 12.80
N GLN A 200 -15.79 2.89 11.55
CA GLN A 200 -16.65 1.77 11.16
C GLN A 200 -15.87 0.48 10.99
N ALA A 201 -14.60 0.55 10.67
CA ALA A 201 -13.74 -0.62 10.51
C ALA A 201 -13.62 -1.47 11.79
N ASP A 202 -13.76 -0.84 12.96
CA ASP A 202 -13.81 -1.55 14.25
C ASP A 202 -15.06 -2.46 14.40
N LEU A 203 -16.08 -2.26 13.59
CA LEU A 203 -17.31 -3.04 13.59
C LEU A 203 -17.33 -4.16 12.55
N LEU A 204 -16.30 -4.21 11.68
CA LEU A 204 -16.14 -5.32 10.75
C LEU A 204 -15.71 -6.58 11.51
N ALA A 205 -16.27 -7.71 11.10
CA ALA A 205 -15.79 -9.00 11.54
C ALA A 205 -14.31 -9.18 11.16
N PRO A 206 -13.50 -9.90 11.95
CA PRO A 206 -12.13 -10.21 11.56
C PRO A 206 -12.07 -10.89 10.20
N GLY A 207 -11.20 -10.38 9.32
CA GLY A 207 -11.11 -10.88 7.95
C GLY A 207 -10.30 -9.97 7.03
N LEU A 208 -10.32 -10.31 5.75
CA LEU A 208 -9.72 -9.55 4.65
C LEU A 208 -10.85 -8.93 3.81
N TYR A 209 -10.74 -7.64 3.54
CA TYR A 209 -11.76 -6.89 2.82
C TYR A 209 -11.15 -5.99 1.76
N GLU A 210 -11.85 -5.86 0.64
CA GLU A 210 -11.61 -4.79 -0.33
C GLU A 210 -12.60 -3.66 -0.10
N MET A 211 -12.09 -2.44 0.03
CA MET A 211 -12.89 -1.23 0.13
C MET A 211 -13.20 -0.70 -1.27
N ILE A 212 -14.48 -0.70 -1.62
CA ILE A 212 -14.98 -0.20 -2.91
C ILE A 212 -15.72 1.11 -2.67
N ILE A 213 -15.35 2.14 -3.44
CA ILE A 213 -15.97 3.45 -3.41
C ILE A 213 -16.74 3.65 -4.71
N ALA A 214 -18.08 3.52 -4.64
CA ALA A 214 -18.97 3.79 -5.74
C ALA A 214 -19.40 5.28 -5.77
N GLU A 215 -19.74 5.78 -6.95
CA GLU A 215 -20.37 7.11 -7.06
C GLU A 215 -21.79 7.03 -6.51
N GLY A 216 -22.04 7.78 -5.43
CA GLY A 216 -23.35 7.85 -4.81
C GLY A 216 -24.36 8.61 -5.66
N SER A 217 -25.60 8.25 -5.54
CA SER A 217 -26.71 8.80 -6.33
C SER A 217 -27.11 10.25 -5.97
N GLN A 218 -26.61 10.82 -4.87
CA GLN A 218 -26.98 12.17 -4.40
C GLN A 218 -25.81 12.91 -3.72
N ASN A 219 -25.62 14.18 -4.07
CA ASN A 219 -24.86 15.21 -3.34
C ASN A 219 -23.38 14.90 -3.00
N ASN A 220 -22.55 14.39 -3.92
CA ASN A 220 -21.12 14.10 -3.67
C ASN A 220 -20.86 13.17 -2.45
N VAL A 221 -21.83 12.38 -2.06
CA VAL A 221 -21.67 11.32 -1.06
C VAL A 221 -21.32 10.06 -1.82
N HIS A 222 -20.16 9.48 -1.52
CA HIS A 222 -19.74 8.19 -2.09
C HIS A 222 -20.31 7.07 -1.24
N ASP A 223 -20.83 6.05 -1.91
CA ASP A 223 -21.21 4.81 -1.25
C ASP A 223 -19.96 3.96 -1.05
N VAL A 224 -19.69 3.57 0.18
CA VAL A 224 -18.54 2.76 0.55
C VAL A 224 -18.99 1.39 1.01
N ARG A 225 -18.43 0.36 0.38
CA ARG A 225 -18.72 -1.03 0.66
C ARG A 225 -17.43 -1.79 0.94
N PHE A 226 -17.48 -2.68 1.92
CA PHE A 226 -16.40 -3.59 2.28
C PHE A 226 -16.78 -4.99 1.79
N GLU A 227 -16.12 -5.46 0.75
CA GLU A 227 -16.33 -6.80 0.19
C GLU A 227 -15.34 -7.77 0.82
N ALA A 228 -15.86 -8.88 1.37
CA ALA A 228 -15.00 -9.94 1.87
C ALA A 228 -14.20 -10.55 0.72
N ARG A 229 -12.90 -10.73 0.94
CA ARG A 229 -11.95 -11.28 -0.04
C ARG A 229 -11.21 -12.49 0.53
N ASP A 230 -10.66 -13.29 -0.38
CA ASP A 230 -9.81 -14.41 -0.03
C ASP A 230 -8.34 -14.10 -0.34
N MET A 231 -7.43 -14.98 0.09
CA MET A 231 -6.01 -14.86 -0.21
C MET A 231 -5.72 -14.99 -1.72
N ASP A 232 -6.56 -15.70 -2.44
CA ASP A 232 -6.43 -15.86 -3.89
C ASP A 232 -6.71 -14.56 -4.65
N ASP A 233 -7.55 -13.67 -4.11
CA ASP A 233 -7.75 -12.32 -4.68
C ASP A 233 -6.45 -11.49 -4.63
N ILE A 234 -5.66 -11.64 -3.56
CA ILE A 234 -4.35 -10.98 -3.46
C ILE A 234 -3.33 -11.66 -4.37
N ARG A 235 -3.29 -13.00 -4.40
CA ARG A 235 -2.36 -13.76 -5.25
C ARG A 235 -2.61 -13.51 -6.74
N ALA A 236 -3.88 -13.31 -7.13
CA ALA A 236 -4.24 -12.99 -8.51
C ALA A 236 -3.67 -11.64 -9.01
N LEU A 237 -3.15 -10.79 -8.12
CA LEU A 237 -2.44 -9.57 -8.51
C LEU A 237 -0.99 -9.86 -8.96
N ASP A 238 -0.44 -11.02 -8.63
CA ASP A 238 0.93 -11.45 -8.94
C ASP A 238 0.97 -12.34 -10.20
N ASP A 239 2.18 -12.68 -10.68
CA ASP A 239 2.39 -13.52 -11.88
C ASP A 239 2.74 -14.98 -11.57
N ASP A 240 2.49 -15.43 -10.35
CA ASP A 240 2.79 -16.79 -9.84
C ASP A 240 4.28 -17.19 -9.89
N VAL A 241 5.20 -16.25 -10.14
CA VAL A 241 6.64 -16.50 -10.10
C VAL A 241 7.15 -16.44 -8.66
N ASP A 242 7.90 -17.46 -8.22
CA ASP A 242 8.57 -17.42 -6.91
C ASP A 242 9.77 -16.46 -6.92
N ASP A 243 9.49 -15.20 -6.68
CA ASP A 243 10.50 -14.15 -6.58
C ASP A 243 11.49 -14.39 -5.44
N SER A 244 11.09 -15.10 -4.38
CA SER A 244 11.92 -15.32 -3.19
C SER A 244 13.20 -16.08 -3.52
N PHE A 245 13.13 -16.93 -4.55
CA PHE A 245 14.27 -17.71 -5.03
C PHE A 245 15.45 -16.82 -5.49
N SER A 246 15.19 -15.87 -6.37
CA SER A 246 16.24 -15.00 -6.94
C SER A 246 16.67 -13.92 -5.95
N PHE A 247 15.75 -13.36 -5.21
CA PHE A 247 16.04 -12.27 -4.27
C PHE A 247 16.77 -12.72 -3.00
N ALA A 248 16.58 -13.96 -2.55
CA ALA A 248 17.38 -14.52 -1.45
C ALA A 248 18.88 -14.56 -1.80
N ALA A 249 19.23 -14.90 -3.05
CA ALA A 249 20.60 -14.85 -3.53
C ALA A 249 21.17 -13.41 -3.55
N VAL A 250 20.35 -12.42 -3.93
CA VAL A 250 20.72 -11.00 -3.86
C VAL A 250 20.98 -10.57 -2.42
N ALA A 251 20.14 -10.95 -1.47
CA ALA A 251 20.33 -10.62 -0.07
C ALA A 251 21.64 -11.18 0.51
N ALA A 252 21.97 -12.43 0.17
CA ALA A 252 23.21 -13.05 0.61
C ALA A 252 24.45 -12.42 -0.04
N LEU A 253 24.37 -12.08 -1.34
CA LEU A 253 25.42 -11.35 -2.04
C LEU A 253 25.61 -9.96 -1.43
N SER A 254 24.53 -9.26 -1.10
CA SER A 254 24.53 -7.96 -0.44
C SER A 254 25.30 -8.00 0.88
N ALA A 255 25.00 -8.98 1.73
CA ALA A 255 25.68 -9.14 3.03
C ALA A 255 27.19 -9.39 2.83
N THR A 256 27.55 -10.20 1.84
CA THR A 256 28.96 -10.50 1.52
C THR A 256 29.70 -9.26 1.03
N ASN A 257 29.10 -8.51 0.11
CA ASN A 257 29.71 -7.31 -0.46
C ASN A 257 29.81 -6.19 0.58
N ASP A 258 28.82 -6.02 1.44
CA ASP A 258 28.86 -5.02 2.51
C ASP A 258 29.95 -5.36 3.54
N ALA A 259 30.08 -6.64 3.91
CA ALA A 259 31.18 -7.08 4.78
C ALA A 259 32.54 -6.83 4.14
N PHE A 260 32.72 -7.13 2.85
CA PHE A 260 33.95 -6.85 2.11
C PHE A 260 34.23 -5.33 2.08
N TYR A 261 33.24 -4.53 1.74
CA TYR A 261 33.36 -3.06 1.73
C TYR A 261 33.83 -2.54 3.10
N ARG A 262 33.16 -2.96 4.17
CA ARG A 262 33.47 -2.51 5.54
C ARG A 262 34.87 -2.90 6.01
N LEU A 263 35.33 -4.09 5.62
CA LEU A 263 36.62 -4.61 6.05
C LEU A 263 37.81 -4.07 5.21
N PHE A 264 37.61 -3.99 3.89
CA PHE A 264 38.75 -3.76 2.97
C PHE A 264 38.72 -2.42 2.25
N VAL A 265 37.59 -1.74 2.13
CA VAL A 265 37.47 -0.48 1.35
C VAL A 265 37.24 0.71 2.27
N ARG A 266 36.28 0.61 3.18
CA ARG A 266 35.90 1.68 4.10
C ARG A 266 37.05 2.26 4.91
N PRO A 267 38.01 1.47 5.48
CA PRO A 267 39.12 2.00 6.26
C PRO A 267 40.03 2.96 5.48
N PHE A 268 40.03 2.89 4.15
CA PHE A 268 40.81 3.79 3.30
C PHE A 268 40.01 5.02 2.84
N ILE A 269 38.70 4.91 2.74
CA ILE A 269 37.84 6.02 2.26
C ILE A 269 37.52 6.98 3.42
N ARG A 270 36.98 6.45 4.52
CA ARG A 270 36.44 7.27 5.61
C ARG A 270 37.44 8.26 6.22
N PRO A 271 38.71 7.93 6.45
CA PRO A 271 39.67 8.86 7.02
C PRO A 271 40.05 10.03 6.13
N VAL A 272 39.84 9.90 4.81
CA VAL A 272 40.18 10.93 3.83
C VAL A 272 39.04 11.93 3.63
N ILE A 273 37.81 11.50 3.91
CA ILE A 273 36.60 12.31 3.70
C ILE A 273 36.40 13.26 4.91
N ASN A 274 36.30 14.53 4.60
CA ASN A 274 35.89 15.60 5.52
C ASN A 274 34.66 16.32 4.93
N GLU A 275 34.06 17.22 5.72
CA GLU A 275 32.84 17.92 5.30
C GLU A 275 33.02 18.76 4.03
N ALA A 276 34.20 19.41 3.86
CA ALA A 276 34.44 20.20 2.67
C ALA A 276 34.49 19.35 1.38
N LEU A 277 35.17 18.20 1.46
CA LEU A 277 35.22 17.25 0.34
C LEU A 277 33.83 16.64 0.07
N ALA A 278 33.12 16.23 1.12
CA ALA A 278 31.77 15.71 1.01
C ALA A 278 30.81 16.73 0.38
N GLN A 279 30.94 18.01 0.75
CA GLN A 279 30.16 19.09 0.13
C GLN A 279 30.49 19.25 -1.35
N GLY A 280 31.79 19.19 -1.71
CA GLY A 280 32.22 19.21 -3.12
C GLY A 280 31.61 18.06 -3.92
N ILE A 281 31.67 16.84 -3.41
CA ILE A 281 31.08 15.65 -4.05
C ILE A 281 29.56 15.83 -4.26
N ARG A 282 28.84 16.30 -3.24
CA ARG A 282 27.40 16.59 -3.34
C ARG A 282 27.09 17.60 -4.43
N GLN A 283 27.89 18.67 -4.56
CA GLN A 283 27.68 19.70 -5.60
C GLN A 283 27.93 19.18 -7.03
N LEU A 284 28.78 18.18 -7.18
CA LEU A 284 29.07 17.55 -8.47
C LEU A 284 28.01 16.51 -8.89
N HIS A 285 27.01 16.23 -8.06
CA HIS A 285 25.95 15.28 -8.41
C HIS A 285 25.20 15.72 -9.67
N PRO A 286 24.94 14.81 -10.65
CA PRO A 286 24.30 15.14 -11.93
C PRO A 286 23.00 15.93 -11.82
N LEU A 287 22.13 15.59 -10.87
CA LEU A 287 20.87 16.32 -10.62
C LEU A 287 21.07 17.77 -10.15
N ARG A 288 22.25 18.12 -9.61
CA ARG A 288 22.59 19.51 -9.26
C ARG A 288 23.29 20.22 -10.40
N THR A 289 24.25 19.54 -11.04
CA THR A 289 25.04 20.17 -12.13
C THR A 289 24.21 20.45 -13.37
N SER A 290 23.23 19.61 -13.70
CA SER A 290 22.30 19.84 -14.81
C SER A 290 21.53 21.18 -14.69
N LYS A 291 21.24 21.62 -13.46
CA LYS A 291 20.55 22.89 -13.19
C LYS A 291 21.44 24.11 -13.43
N TYR A 292 22.73 23.99 -13.17
CA TYR A 292 23.67 25.09 -13.46
C TYR A 292 23.72 25.35 -14.96
N GLY A 293 23.52 24.34 -15.80
CA GLY A 293 23.44 24.48 -17.25
C GLY A 293 22.39 25.48 -17.74
N PHE A 294 21.26 25.57 -17.02
CA PHE A 294 20.13 26.45 -17.34
C PHE A 294 19.98 27.63 -16.37
N SER A 295 20.94 27.85 -15.48
CA SER A 295 20.89 28.92 -14.49
C SER A 295 21.52 30.23 -14.99
N ASP A 296 21.28 31.31 -14.25
CA ASP A 296 21.91 32.62 -14.45
C ASP A 296 23.44 32.59 -14.28
N LEU A 297 24.00 31.53 -13.69
CA LEU A 297 25.44 31.33 -13.56
C LEU A 297 26.09 30.84 -14.88
N ASN A 298 25.30 30.37 -15.82
CA ASN A 298 25.79 29.94 -17.14
C ASN A 298 25.85 31.13 -18.10
N PRO A 299 27.05 31.58 -18.54
CA PRO A 299 27.19 32.71 -19.46
C PRO A 299 26.44 32.54 -20.78
N TRP A 300 26.25 31.29 -21.25
CA TRP A 300 25.52 30.99 -22.46
C TRP A 300 24.01 31.29 -22.33
N MET A 301 23.49 31.44 -21.13
CA MET A 301 22.07 31.79 -20.87
C MET A 301 21.83 33.31 -20.91
N LEU A 302 22.87 34.14 -20.84
CA LEU A 302 22.76 35.61 -20.83
C LEU A 302 22.00 36.18 -22.05
N PRO A 303 22.24 35.75 -23.31
CA PRO A 303 21.49 36.23 -24.46
C PRO A 303 20.00 35.90 -24.35
N PHE A 304 19.66 34.69 -23.89
CA PHE A 304 18.27 34.26 -23.70
C PHE A 304 17.59 35.10 -22.61
N LYS A 305 18.28 35.39 -21.51
CA LYS A 305 17.77 36.25 -20.45
C LYS A 305 17.50 37.68 -20.95
N ALA A 306 18.40 38.23 -21.75
CA ALA A 306 18.22 39.57 -22.33
C ALA A 306 17.02 39.62 -23.28
N LEU A 307 16.77 38.56 -24.06
CA LEU A 307 15.64 38.48 -24.99
C LEU A 307 14.30 38.12 -24.31
N ALA A 308 14.33 37.55 -23.11
CA ALA A 308 13.14 37.06 -22.43
C ALA A 308 12.10 38.18 -22.18
N ALA A 309 12.53 39.37 -21.77
CA ALA A 309 11.65 40.51 -21.54
C ALA A 309 10.93 40.94 -22.84
N HIS A 310 11.68 40.99 -23.96
CA HIS A 310 11.13 41.32 -25.28
C HIS A 310 10.17 40.22 -25.77
N ALA A 311 10.53 38.97 -25.61
CA ALA A 311 9.66 37.84 -25.96
C ALA A 311 8.35 37.86 -25.19
N ARG A 312 8.38 38.14 -23.87
CA ARG A 312 7.17 38.24 -23.04
C ARG A 312 6.22 39.34 -23.51
N SER A 313 6.76 40.52 -23.83
CA SER A 313 5.93 41.66 -24.26
C SER A 313 5.34 41.52 -25.69
N ASN A 314 5.96 40.68 -26.53
CA ASN A 314 5.55 40.50 -27.90
C ASN A 314 4.94 39.14 -28.24
N ARG A 315 4.79 38.29 -27.23
CA ARG A 315 4.23 36.94 -27.39
C ARG A 315 2.74 37.01 -27.77
N ARG A 316 2.33 36.19 -28.71
CA ARG A 316 0.95 36.04 -29.16
C ARG A 316 0.61 34.55 -29.21
N ALA A 317 -0.61 34.22 -28.82
CA ALA A 317 -1.12 32.86 -28.99
C ALA A 317 -1.15 32.51 -30.49
N ALA A 318 -0.68 31.33 -30.84
CA ALA A 318 -0.81 30.81 -32.19
C ALA A 318 -2.25 30.32 -32.40
N ASP A 319 -2.71 30.40 -33.67
CA ASP A 319 -4.01 29.87 -34.06
C ASP A 319 -4.02 28.33 -33.93
N ASP A 320 -5.14 27.73 -33.47
CA ASP A 320 -5.27 26.28 -33.30
C ASP A 320 -5.11 25.49 -34.59
N THR A 321 -5.31 26.14 -35.74
CA THR A 321 -5.09 25.56 -37.08
C THR A 321 -3.65 25.65 -37.56
N ASN A 322 -2.75 26.19 -36.76
CA ASN A 322 -1.35 26.38 -37.15
C ASN A 322 -0.63 25.04 -37.38
N ARG A 323 -0.22 24.80 -38.60
CA ARG A 323 0.46 23.55 -39.00
C ARG A 323 1.80 23.32 -38.29
N PHE A 324 2.49 24.38 -37.89
CA PHE A 324 3.75 24.26 -37.14
C PHE A 324 3.49 23.81 -35.71
N MET A 325 2.38 24.22 -35.06
CA MET A 325 1.97 23.68 -33.75
C MET A 325 1.63 22.20 -33.84
N ALA A 326 0.93 21.77 -34.91
CA ALA A 326 0.63 20.36 -35.12
C ALA A 326 1.92 19.54 -35.28
N LEU A 327 2.87 20.03 -36.05
CA LEU A 327 4.19 19.40 -36.23
C LEU A 327 4.98 19.35 -34.91
N GLU A 328 5.00 20.46 -34.17
CA GLU A 328 5.68 20.54 -32.87
C GLU A 328 5.13 19.49 -31.89
N LYS A 329 3.80 19.36 -31.74
CA LYS A 329 3.14 18.36 -30.91
C LYS A 329 3.50 16.94 -31.37
N GLN A 330 3.52 16.69 -32.69
CA GLN A 330 3.87 15.39 -33.24
C GLN A 330 5.34 15.03 -32.96
N VAL A 331 6.27 15.98 -33.15
CA VAL A 331 7.71 15.77 -32.85
C VAL A 331 7.89 15.53 -31.34
N SER A 332 7.22 16.32 -30.49
CA SER A 332 7.27 16.14 -29.05
C SER A 332 6.78 14.74 -28.63
N ALA A 333 5.65 14.30 -29.15
CA ALA A 333 5.13 12.96 -28.89
C ALA A 333 6.11 11.87 -29.36
N GLN A 334 6.75 12.05 -30.52
CA GLN A 334 7.74 11.10 -31.03
C GLN A 334 8.98 11.03 -30.14
N ILE A 335 9.44 12.17 -29.58
CA ILE A 335 10.56 12.18 -28.62
C ILE A 335 10.16 11.41 -27.34
N GLY A 336 8.96 11.68 -26.79
CA GLY A 336 8.44 10.96 -25.63
C GLY A 336 8.40 9.45 -25.87
N HIS A 337 7.77 9.00 -26.95
CA HIS A 337 7.71 7.58 -27.33
C HIS A 337 9.09 6.94 -27.50
N THR A 338 10.05 7.68 -28.04
CA THR A 338 11.43 7.17 -28.20
C THR A 338 12.10 6.96 -26.85
N LEU A 339 11.92 7.90 -25.92
CA LEU A 339 12.47 7.79 -24.56
C LEU A 339 11.79 6.66 -23.78
N ASP A 340 10.48 6.47 -23.94
CA ASP A 340 9.75 5.35 -23.34
C ASP A 340 10.24 4.00 -23.90
N PHE A 341 10.45 3.91 -25.21
CA PHE A 341 11.03 2.71 -25.83
C PHE A 341 12.43 2.41 -25.30
N VAL A 342 13.30 3.42 -25.17
CA VAL A 342 14.65 3.25 -24.60
C VAL A 342 14.56 2.74 -23.17
N LYS A 343 13.62 3.28 -22.38
CA LYS A 343 13.35 2.83 -21.02
C LYS A 343 12.91 1.37 -21.00
N GLU A 344 11.94 0.98 -21.82
CA GLU A 344 11.43 -0.39 -21.90
C GLU A 344 12.52 -1.40 -22.27
N VAL A 345 13.36 -1.08 -23.25
CA VAL A 345 14.51 -1.93 -23.65
C VAL A 345 15.52 -2.06 -22.51
N ARG A 346 15.82 -0.96 -21.83
CA ARG A 346 16.71 -0.96 -20.66
C ARG A 346 16.14 -1.83 -19.54
N ASP A 347 14.87 -1.62 -19.18
CA ASP A 347 14.21 -2.31 -18.08
C ASP A 347 14.10 -3.82 -18.34
N LEU A 348 13.72 -4.21 -19.57
CA LEU A 348 13.74 -5.60 -20.00
C LEU A 348 15.14 -6.19 -19.95
N GLY A 349 16.15 -5.45 -20.42
CA GLY A 349 17.55 -5.89 -20.35
C GLY A 349 18.03 -6.11 -18.90
N GLN A 350 17.63 -5.24 -17.98
CA GLN A 350 17.92 -5.38 -16.55
C GLN A 350 17.27 -6.62 -15.96
N GLU A 351 16.01 -6.86 -16.26
CA GLU A 351 15.28 -8.01 -15.79
C GLU A 351 15.87 -9.33 -16.32
N LEU A 352 16.12 -9.42 -17.64
CA LEU A 352 16.73 -10.59 -18.25
C LEU A 352 18.11 -10.90 -17.65
N TRP A 353 18.93 -9.87 -17.44
CA TRP A 353 20.21 -10.05 -16.75
C TRP A 353 20.02 -10.54 -15.33
N PHE A 354 19.12 -9.92 -14.55
CA PHE A 354 18.83 -10.32 -13.18
C PHE A 354 18.42 -11.78 -13.11
N GLN A 355 17.46 -12.19 -13.93
CA GLN A 355 16.99 -13.57 -13.99
C GLN A 355 18.12 -14.54 -14.42
N SER A 356 18.92 -14.18 -15.41
CA SER A 356 20.02 -15.02 -15.85
C SER A 356 21.09 -15.25 -14.79
N VAL A 357 21.33 -14.26 -13.93
CA VAL A 357 22.34 -14.33 -12.86
C VAL A 357 21.77 -14.97 -11.60
N PHE A 358 20.63 -14.46 -11.11
CA PHE A 358 20.12 -14.80 -9.76
C PHE A 358 19.11 -15.95 -9.76
N HIS A 359 18.51 -16.28 -10.89
CA HIS A 359 17.68 -17.49 -11.03
C HIS A 359 18.51 -18.75 -11.31
N ASN A 360 19.82 -18.71 -11.07
CA ASN A 360 20.72 -19.79 -11.34
C ASN A 360 20.73 -20.81 -10.19
N PRO A 361 20.44 -22.12 -10.44
CA PRO A 361 20.42 -23.16 -9.42
C PRO A 361 21.72 -23.32 -8.60
N TRP A 362 22.87 -22.97 -9.21
CA TRP A 362 24.17 -23.03 -8.51
C TRP A 362 24.27 -21.99 -7.39
N LEU A 363 23.75 -20.77 -7.59
CA LEU A 363 23.73 -19.77 -6.54
C LEU A 363 22.83 -20.19 -5.37
N HIS A 364 21.72 -20.84 -5.67
CA HIS A 364 20.84 -21.40 -4.66
C HIS A 364 21.47 -22.46 -3.76
N TYR A 365 22.32 -23.29 -4.32
CA TYR A 365 23.05 -24.32 -3.52
C TYR A 365 23.89 -23.65 -2.44
N TRP A 366 24.52 -22.52 -2.73
CA TRP A 366 25.39 -21.80 -1.81
C TRP A 366 24.63 -20.84 -0.85
N PHE A 367 23.47 -20.34 -1.24
CA PHE A 367 22.74 -19.28 -0.53
C PHE A 367 21.36 -19.72 -0.02
N LYS A 368 21.17 -21.02 0.27
CA LYS A 368 19.92 -21.54 0.84
C LYS A 368 19.55 -20.78 2.11
N GLU A 369 18.44 -20.01 2.08
CA GLU A 369 17.79 -19.54 3.29
C GLU A 369 17.20 -20.74 4.05
N LYS A 370 17.49 -20.86 5.36
CA LYS A 370 16.84 -21.88 6.19
C LYS A 370 15.33 -21.53 6.25
N PRO A 371 14.44 -22.52 6.01
CA PRO A 371 13.01 -22.30 6.23
C PRO A 371 12.80 -21.77 7.65
N SER A 372 12.00 -20.73 7.80
CA SER A 372 11.59 -20.27 9.13
C SER A 372 10.57 -21.27 9.65
N ASP A 373 10.85 -21.94 10.73
CA ASP A 373 9.85 -22.61 11.57
C ASP A 373 9.00 -21.52 12.24
N ALA A 374 8.09 -20.91 11.48
CA ALA A 374 6.96 -20.21 12.05
C ALA A 374 5.99 -21.30 12.53
N GLY A 375 6.11 -21.67 13.79
CA GLY A 375 5.22 -22.62 14.44
C GLY A 375 3.78 -22.21 14.23
N SER A 376 3.02 -23.06 13.56
CA SER A 376 1.58 -22.95 13.48
C SER A 376 0.98 -23.36 14.81
N ASP A 377 0.67 -22.41 15.65
CA ASP A 377 -0.20 -22.61 16.81
C ASP A 377 -1.63 -22.81 16.28
N GLN A 378 -1.94 -24.05 15.88
CA GLN A 378 -3.17 -24.36 15.12
C GLN A 378 -4.42 -24.63 15.96
N ASN A 379 -4.34 -24.72 17.30
CA ASN A 379 -5.42 -25.35 18.04
C ASN A 379 -6.12 -24.54 19.16
N THR A 380 -5.57 -23.45 19.65
CA THR A 380 -6.09 -22.82 20.88
C THR A 380 -7.38 -22.03 20.72
N CYS A 381 -7.71 -21.54 19.54
CA CYS A 381 -8.88 -20.68 19.36
C CYS A 381 -10.21 -21.42 19.21
N ARG A 382 -10.21 -22.67 18.79
CA ARG A 382 -11.44 -23.41 18.44
C ARG A 382 -12.17 -24.02 19.64
N GLU A 383 -11.44 -24.44 20.67
CA GLU A 383 -12.02 -25.07 21.86
C GLU A 383 -12.63 -24.02 22.79
N GLU A 384 -11.97 -22.92 23.06
CA GLU A 384 -12.47 -21.82 23.90
C GLU A 384 -13.78 -21.22 23.37
N TRP A 385 -13.94 -21.09 22.04
CA TRP A 385 -15.17 -20.52 21.46
C TRP A 385 -16.37 -21.42 21.54
N MET A 386 -16.15 -22.72 21.45
CA MET A 386 -17.26 -23.70 21.51
C MET A 386 -17.89 -23.77 22.88
N GLU A 387 -17.14 -23.48 23.94
CA GLU A 387 -17.68 -23.39 25.32
C GLU A 387 -18.50 -22.12 25.56
N GLU A 388 -18.31 -21.09 24.72
CA GLU A 388 -18.95 -19.79 24.87
C GLU A 388 -20.13 -19.55 23.93
N ILE A 389 -20.49 -20.55 23.11
CA ILE A 389 -21.51 -20.41 22.05
C ILE A 389 -22.90 -20.06 22.62
N GLU A 390 -23.20 -20.55 23.84
CA GLU A 390 -24.45 -20.35 24.55
C GLU A 390 -24.36 -19.31 25.70
N ARG A 391 -23.16 -18.68 25.87
CA ARG A 391 -22.94 -17.67 26.91
C ARG A 391 -23.13 -16.27 26.33
N GLY A 392 -23.93 -15.47 27.05
CA GLY A 392 -24.21 -14.08 26.71
C GLY A 392 -25.65 -13.70 27.01
N GLY A 393 -26.06 -12.58 26.45
CA GLY A 393 -27.40 -12.04 26.63
C GLY A 393 -27.89 -11.31 25.36
N PHE A 394 -28.76 -10.31 25.57
CA PHE A 394 -29.35 -9.55 24.47
C PHE A 394 -28.31 -8.94 23.52
N ALA A 395 -27.27 -8.35 24.08
CA ALA A 395 -26.25 -7.68 23.33
C ALA A 395 -25.47 -8.63 22.42
N GLU A 396 -25.02 -9.78 22.94
CA GLU A 396 -24.33 -10.82 22.17
C GLU A 396 -25.26 -11.44 21.11
N GLY A 397 -26.55 -11.61 21.43
CA GLY A 397 -27.54 -12.09 20.48
C GLY A 397 -27.74 -11.15 19.30
N VAL A 398 -27.84 -9.83 19.52
CA VAL A 398 -27.95 -8.82 18.48
C VAL A 398 -26.66 -8.80 17.62
N VAL A 399 -25.48 -8.75 18.24
CA VAL A 399 -24.20 -8.77 17.51
C VAL A 399 -24.05 -10.03 16.67
N ARG A 400 -24.47 -11.20 17.18
CA ARG A 400 -24.44 -12.47 16.42
C ARG A 400 -25.36 -12.43 15.22
N ILE A 401 -26.57 -11.90 15.34
CA ILE A 401 -27.52 -11.74 14.23
C ILE A 401 -26.89 -10.82 13.16
N MET A 402 -26.38 -9.67 13.57
CA MET A 402 -25.76 -8.71 12.66
C MET A 402 -24.56 -9.30 11.92
N SER A 403 -23.66 -9.97 12.65
CA SER A 403 -22.48 -10.63 12.06
C SER A 403 -22.86 -11.76 11.10
N ALA A 404 -23.96 -12.51 11.40
CA ALA A 404 -24.43 -13.59 10.53
C ALA A 404 -25.02 -13.07 9.22
N LEU A 405 -25.73 -11.94 9.23
CA LEU A 405 -26.31 -11.32 8.05
C LEU A 405 -25.22 -10.65 7.19
N ALA A 406 -24.32 -9.90 7.78
CA ALA A 406 -23.18 -9.29 7.09
C ALA A 406 -22.29 -10.35 6.40
N HIS A 407 -22.06 -11.48 7.09
CA HIS A 407 -21.27 -12.58 6.51
C HIS A 407 -21.97 -13.28 5.35
N ALA A 408 -23.30 -13.41 5.41
CA ALA A 408 -24.09 -14.03 4.36
C ALA A 408 -24.11 -13.18 3.06
N GLY A 409 -24.07 -11.86 3.18
CA GLY A 409 -24.07 -10.94 2.04
C GLY A 409 -22.73 -10.87 1.30
N GLY A 410 -21.64 -11.36 1.89
CA GLY A 410 -20.30 -11.25 1.32
C GLY A 410 -19.76 -9.82 1.25
N SER A 411 -20.59 -8.82 1.54
CA SER A 411 -20.23 -7.40 1.59
C SER A 411 -20.99 -6.72 2.73
N THR A 412 -20.42 -5.65 3.27
CA THR A 412 -21.02 -4.83 4.33
C THR A 412 -20.89 -3.36 3.93
N ASP A 413 -22.04 -2.65 3.90
CA ASP A 413 -22.05 -1.24 3.58
C ASP A 413 -21.67 -0.39 4.80
N ARG A 414 -20.95 0.71 4.56
CA ARG A 414 -20.61 1.68 5.61
C ARG A 414 -21.86 2.24 6.29
N SER A 415 -22.96 2.42 5.58
CA SER A 415 -24.25 2.88 6.10
C SER A 415 -24.83 1.90 7.11
N GLU A 416 -24.71 0.60 6.90
CA GLU A 416 -25.14 -0.45 7.82
C GLU A 416 -24.33 -0.43 9.11
N LEU A 417 -23.02 -0.34 9.02
CA LEU A 417 -22.13 -0.22 10.17
C LEU A 417 -22.43 1.05 10.99
N LYS A 418 -22.66 2.17 10.29
CA LYS A 418 -23.02 3.43 10.95
C LYS A 418 -24.38 3.33 11.64
N ALA A 419 -25.39 2.75 11.00
CA ALA A 419 -26.71 2.55 11.57
C ALA A 419 -26.63 1.64 12.81
N PHE A 420 -25.87 0.56 12.75
CA PHE A 420 -25.65 -0.32 13.91
C PHE A 420 -24.98 0.43 15.07
N ARG A 421 -23.97 1.23 14.80
CA ARG A 421 -23.31 2.06 15.82
C ARG A 421 -24.26 3.07 16.45
N GLU A 422 -25.08 3.74 15.66
CA GLU A 422 -26.08 4.69 16.17
C GLU A 422 -27.12 4.00 17.06
N ILE A 423 -27.58 2.80 16.70
CA ILE A 423 -28.53 2.02 17.49
C ILE A 423 -27.88 1.53 18.78
N SER A 424 -26.63 1.05 18.72
CA SER A 424 -25.91 0.59 19.91
C SER A 424 -25.68 1.69 20.95
N HIS A 425 -25.63 2.96 20.53
CA HIS A 425 -25.56 4.11 21.44
C HIS A 425 -26.93 4.52 22.04
N LYS A 426 -28.04 4.20 21.38
CA LYS A 426 -29.39 4.61 21.79
C LYS A 426 -30.12 3.57 22.62
N ASP A 427 -29.89 2.27 22.42
CA ASP A 427 -30.54 1.20 23.16
C ASP A 427 -29.78 0.92 24.47
N GLU A 428 -30.41 1.13 25.60
CA GLU A 428 -29.80 0.95 26.93
C GLU A 428 -29.21 -0.46 27.16
N ARG A 429 -29.74 -1.49 26.49
CA ARG A 429 -29.27 -2.88 26.58
C ARG A 429 -27.97 -3.10 25.77
N LEU A 430 -27.69 -2.23 24.80
CA LEU A 430 -26.50 -2.25 23.96
C LEU A 430 -25.43 -1.26 24.43
N VAL A 431 -25.79 -0.24 25.22
CA VAL A 431 -24.84 0.81 25.70
C VAL A 431 -23.69 0.20 26.50
N GLN A 432 -23.85 -0.98 27.10
CA GLN A 432 -22.76 -1.68 27.79
C GLN A 432 -21.63 -2.16 26.84
N LEU A 433 -21.92 -2.22 25.53
CA LEU A 433 -20.97 -2.60 24.48
C LEU A 433 -20.27 -1.40 23.81
N VAL A 434 -20.38 -0.19 24.36
CA VAL A 434 -19.82 1.00 23.72
C VAL A 434 -18.29 0.94 23.62
N SER A 435 -17.74 1.24 22.43
CA SER A 435 -16.31 1.34 22.09
C SER A 435 -15.56 0.00 22.02
N ALA A 436 -14.48 -0.18 22.78
CA ALA A 436 -13.62 -1.36 22.72
C ALA A 436 -14.37 -2.70 22.98
N ARG A 437 -15.41 -2.67 23.80
CA ARG A 437 -16.23 -3.87 24.08
C ARG A 437 -17.10 -4.28 22.90
N LEU A 438 -17.54 -3.34 22.07
CA LEU A 438 -18.34 -3.66 20.88
C LEU A 438 -17.46 -4.37 19.83
N ALA A 439 -16.26 -3.86 19.56
CA ALA A 439 -15.30 -4.53 18.68
C ALA A 439 -14.94 -5.94 19.20
N GLU A 440 -14.75 -6.10 20.51
CA GLU A 440 -14.49 -7.40 21.12
C GLU A 440 -15.68 -8.36 20.96
N ALA A 441 -16.92 -7.87 21.15
CA ALA A 441 -18.13 -8.66 20.96
C ALA A 441 -18.31 -9.08 19.50
N VAL A 442 -18.09 -8.17 18.54
CA VAL A 442 -18.12 -8.47 17.08
C VAL A 442 -17.08 -9.53 16.75
N ASN A 443 -15.85 -9.37 17.20
CA ASN A 443 -14.77 -10.33 16.98
C ASN A 443 -15.12 -11.72 17.53
N LYS A 444 -15.66 -11.78 18.75
CA LYS A 444 -16.09 -13.02 19.39
C LYS A 444 -17.21 -13.71 18.62
N GLN A 445 -18.27 -12.99 18.28
CA GLN A 445 -19.41 -13.56 17.57
C GLN A 445 -19.08 -13.98 16.14
N ALA A 446 -18.24 -13.23 15.44
CA ALA A 446 -17.74 -13.60 14.13
C ALA A 446 -16.93 -14.89 14.17
N CYS A 447 -16.07 -15.05 15.17
CA CYS A 447 -15.30 -16.28 15.39
C CYS A 447 -16.21 -17.50 15.68
N ILE A 448 -17.23 -17.34 16.51
CA ILE A 448 -18.23 -18.39 16.81
C ILE A 448 -18.98 -18.79 15.53
N LEU A 449 -19.41 -17.82 14.73
CA LEU A 449 -20.09 -18.07 13.44
C LEU A 449 -19.20 -18.78 12.43
N ALA A 450 -17.93 -18.38 12.32
CA ALA A 450 -16.97 -19.04 11.42
C ALA A 450 -16.67 -20.50 11.81
N GLY A 451 -16.63 -20.78 13.12
CA GLY A 451 -16.34 -22.12 13.64
C GLY A 451 -17.50 -23.10 13.61
N ALA A 452 -18.73 -22.62 13.81
CA ALA A 452 -19.94 -23.47 13.92
C ALA A 452 -21.24 -22.69 13.58
N PRO A 453 -21.44 -22.30 12.31
CA PRO A 453 -22.51 -21.38 11.90
C PRO A 453 -23.91 -21.85 12.30
N GLU A 454 -24.24 -23.13 12.06
CA GLU A 454 -25.56 -23.67 12.38
C GLU A 454 -25.84 -23.72 13.91
N ARG A 455 -24.82 -24.12 14.68
CA ARG A 455 -24.94 -24.15 16.14
C ARG A 455 -25.02 -22.74 16.74
N ALA A 456 -24.29 -21.80 16.16
CA ALA A 456 -24.29 -20.40 16.57
C ALA A 456 -25.70 -19.78 16.41
N ILE A 457 -26.34 -20.07 15.26
CA ILE A 457 -27.72 -19.61 15.00
C ILE A 457 -28.72 -20.32 15.91
N ALA A 458 -28.63 -21.64 16.11
CA ALA A 458 -29.52 -22.38 17.01
C ALA A 458 -29.42 -21.88 18.45
N ALA A 459 -28.23 -21.47 18.91
CA ALA A 459 -28.00 -20.94 20.24
C ALA A 459 -28.62 -19.55 20.49
N LEU A 460 -29.12 -18.85 19.45
CA LEU A 460 -29.79 -17.56 19.61
C LEU A 460 -31.02 -17.64 20.55
N ALA A 461 -31.75 -18.75 20.51
CA ALA A 461 -32.87 -18.96 21.40
C ALA A 461 -32.47 -18.99 22.91
N THR A 462 -31.27 -19.49 23.21
CA THR A 462 -30.68 -19.50 24.54
C THR A 462 -30.18 -18.12 24.98
N LEU A 463 -29.58 -17.37 24.05
CA LEU A 463 -29.11 -15.99 24.29
C LEU A 463 -30.29 -15.01 24.49
N LEU A 464 -31.41 -15.27 23.84
CA LEU A 464 -32.62 -14.45 23.84
C LEU A 464 -33.81 -15.26 24.39
N PRO A 465 -33.85 -15.55 25.71
CA PRO A 465 -34.88 -16.40 26.27
C PRO A 465 -36.27 -15.74 26.23
N GLU A 466 -36.33 -14.41 26.36
CA GLU A 466 -37.59 -13.68 26.42
C GLU A 466 -38.11 -13.37 24.98
N PRO A 467 -39.42 -13.65 24.72
CA PRO A 467 -40.01 -13.35 23.39
C PRO A 467 -39.96 -11.86 23.01
N ALA A 468 -39.92 -10.97 23.99
CA ALA A 468 -39.79 -9.53 23.76
C ALA A 468 -38.39 -9.19 23.22
N ASP A 469 -37.34 -9.81 23.78
CA ASP A 469 -35.96 -9.61 23.34
C ASP A 469 -35.69 -10.19 21.95
N ARG A 470 -36.26 -11.35 21.63
CA ARG A 470 -36.21 -11.94 20.28
C ARG A 470 -36.77 -10.98 19.24
N ARG A 471 -37.98 -10.43 19.48
CA ARG A 471 -38.60 -9.45 18.55
C ARG A 471 -37.82 -8.17 18.48
N ALA A 472 -37.27 -7.66 19.56
CA ALA A 472 -36.45 -6.46 19.57
C ALA A 472 -35.15 -6.65 18.78
N ALA A 473 -34.45 -7.77 18.99
CA ALA A 473 -33.22 -8.08 18.26
C ALA A 473 -33.44 -8.20 16.73
N LEU A 474 -34.53 -8.86 16.34
CA LEU A 474 -34.90 -8.98 14.94
C LEU A 474 -35.33 -7.64 14.33
N ALA A 475 -36.05 -6.80 15.09
CA ALA A 475 -36.43 -5.46 14.64
C ALA A 475 -35.18 -4.56 14.40
N ILE A 476 -34.17 -4.65 15.26
CA ILE A 476 -32.89 -3.97 15.06
C ILE A 476 -32.23 -4.44 13.76
N ALA A 477 -32.11 -5.75 13.55
CA ALA A 477 -31.52 -6.29 12.34
C ALA A 477 -32.26 -5.84 11.06
N ARG A 478 -33.59 -5.93 11.07
CA ARG A 478 -34.43 -5.47 9.95
C ARG A 478 -34.34 -3.97 9.69
N SER A 479 -34.15 -3.14 10.73
CA SER A 479 -34.00 -1.69 10.53
C SER A 479 -32.68 -1.29 9.87
N ILE A 480 -31.67 -2.13 9.94
CA ILE A 480 -30.35 -1.90 9.37
C ILE A 480 -30.28 -2.47 7.93
N PHE A 481 -30.82 -3.66 7.72
CA PHE A 481 -30.93 -4.30 6.42
C PHE A 481 -32.32 -4.02 5.79
N ALA A 482 -32.69 -2.74 5.67
CA ALA A 482 -34.06 -2.24 5.61
C ALA A 482 -34.84 -2.49 4.31
N ASP A 483 -34.31 -3.13 3.29
CA ASP A 483 -35.02 -3.32 2.00
C ASP A 483 -35.14 -4.81 1.65
N ASP A 484 -36.21 -5.46 2.16
CA ASP A 484 -36.49 -6.89 1.91
C ASP A 484 -36.51 -7.26 0.42
N ASP A 485 -36.84 -6.31 -0.47
CA ASP A 485 -36.89 -6.54 -1.91
C ASP A 485 -35.51 -6.47 -2.60
N LEU A 486 -34.53 -5.81 -1.97
CA LEU A 486 -33.16 -5.61 -2.48
C LEU A 486 -32.13 -6.54 -1.82
N LEU A 487 -32.50 -7.28 -0.78
CA LEU A 487 -31.59 -8.21 -0.10
C LEU A 487 -31.10 -9.32 -1.03
N ALA A 488 -29.80 -9.61 -1.00
CA ALA A 488 -29.21 -10.74 -1.67
C ALA A 488 -29.88 -12.06 -1.23
N PRO A 489 -30.02 -13.06 -2.11
CA PRO A 489 -30.68 -14.32 -1.79
C PRO A 489 -30.13 -15.00 -0.54
N ASP A 490 -28.83 -14.99 -0.35
CA ASP A 490 -28.13 -15.61 0.77
C ASP A 490 -28.45 -14.92 2.10
N VAL A 491 -28.61 -13.58 2.08
CA VAL A 491 -29.02 -12.80 3.27
C VAL A 491 -30.47 -13.14 3.66
N LYS A 492 -31.36 -13.26 2.65
CA LYS A 492 -32.75 -13.69 2.88
C LYS A 492 -32.83 -15.08 3.51
N GLU A 493 -32.07 -16.03 2.97
CA GLU A 493 -32.02 -17.38 3.50
C GLU A 493 -31.50 -17.41 4.95
N ARG A 494 -30.45 -16.62 5.23
CA ARG A 494 -29.86 -16.49 6.56
C ARG A 494 -30.83 -15.83 7.54
N LEU A 495 -31.54 -14.80 7.14
CA LEU A 495 -32.56 -14.13 7.94
C LEU A 495 -33.69 -15.12 8.30
N GLN A 496 -34.19 -15.90 7.33
CA GLN A 496 -35.21 -16.94 7.59
C GLN A 496 -34.71 -18.05 8.56
N ALA A 497 -33.41 -18.39 8.48
CA ALA A 497 -32.82 -19.34 9.40
C ALA A 497 -32.79 -18.79 10.85
N ILE A 498 -32.50 -17.50 10.99
CA ILE A 498 -32.51 -16.79 12.29
C ILE A 498 -33.93 -16.70 12.83
N GLU A 499 -34.93 -16.35 12.01
CA GLU A 499 -36.34 -16.29 12.40
C GLU A 499 -36.86 -17.62 12.91
N ARG A 500 -36.53 -18.72 12.21
CA ARG A 500 -36.88 -20.10 12.65
C ARG A 500 -36.20 -20.44 13.98
N ALA A 501 -34.93 -20.08 14.16
CA ALA A 501 -34.20 -20.35 15.41
C ALA A 501 -34.76 -19.56 16.61
N LEU A 502 -35.33 -18.38 16.36
CA LEU A 502 -35.96 -17.55 17.40
C LEU A 502 -37.43 -17.89 17.65
N ASP A 503 -38.00 -18.86 16.93
CA ASP A 503 -39.43 -19.24 17.02
C ASP A 503 -40.39 -18.06 16.84
N ILE A 504 -40.07 -17.18 15.89
CA ILE A 504 -40.88 -16.05 15.49
C ILE A 504 -41.50 -16.42 14.14
N SER A 505 -42.76 -16.90 14.16
CA SER A 505 -43.54 -17.04 12.93
C SER A 505 -44.06 -15.67 12.49
N LEU A 506 -43.89 -15.34 11.22
CA LEU A 506 -44.54 -14.20 10.56
C LEU A 506 -46.08 -14.30 10.62
#